data_af58dc1ee82e34cbd4ee941a59b96bd3
#
_entry.id   af58dc1ee82e34cbd4ee941a59b96bd3
#
_cell.length_a   1.000
_cell.length_b   1.000
_cell.length_c   1.000
_cell.angle_alpha   90.00
_cell.angle_beta   90.00
_cell.angle_gamma   90.00
#
_symmetry.space_group_name_H-M   'P 1'
#
loop_
_entity.id
_entity.type
_entity.pdbx_description
1 polymer ?
#
loop_
_entity_poly.entity_id
_entity_poly.type
_entity_poly.pdbx_seq_one_letter_code
_entity_poly.pdbx_strand_id
1 'polypeptide(L)'
;SLGQNFPNPFNPETTIPFSVGGSPTCSDLGRQYRVSLKVYNVLAQLVATPVLQGGSASVAGGQPLNNVLLTCGQYTAYWDGKYLANGREVASGVYMYRLEVDGKAIIRKMIVMK
;
A
#
# COMPACT_ATOMS: atom_id res chain seq x y z
N SER A 1 7.64 -7.11 3.57
CA SER A 1 6.89 -7.97 2.64
C SER A 1 5.59 -7.29 2.21
N LEU A 2 5.09 -7.69 1.08
CA LEU A 2 3.86 -7.14 0.51
C LEU A 2 2.88 -8.29 0.28
N GLY A 3 1.72 -8.21 0.93
CA GLY A 3 0.69 -9.22 0.81
C GLY A 3 -0.28 -8.95 -0.33
N GLN A 4 -1.10 -9.96 -0.64
CA GLN A 4 -2.16 -9.81 -1.62
C GLN A 4 -3.26 -8.93 -1.03
N ASN A 5 -3.73 -7.97 -1.83
CA ASN A 5 -4.86 -7.14 -1.43
C ASN A 5 -6.13 -7.98 -1.24
N PHE A 6 -7.01 -7.52 -0.37
CA PHE A 6 -8.29 -8.18 -0.14
C PHE A 6 -9.40 -7.14 0.03
N PRO A 7 -10.56 -7.37 -0.57
CA PRO A 7 -10.85 -8.44 -1.54
C PRO A 7 -10.07 -8.28 -2.85
N ASN A 8 -9.92 -9.38 -3.58
CA ASN A 8 -9.31 -9.40 -4.90
C ASN A 8 -9.97 -10.50 -5.72
N PRO A 9 -10.74 -10.23 -6.78
CA PRO A 9 -11.03 -8.88 -7.31
C PRO A 9 -11.78 -8.01 -6.31
N PHE A 10 -11.72 -6.70 -6.52
CA PHE A 10 -12.38 -5.77 -5.61
C PHE A 10 -13.23 -4.73 -6.35
N ASN A 11 -14.23 -4.19 -5.64
CA ASN A 11 -15.09 -3.12 -6.11
C ASN A 11 -15.86 -2.55 -4.91
N PRO A 12 -15.75 -1.28 -4.60
CA PRO A 12 -14.79 -0.30 -5.15
C PRO A 12 -13.47 -0.25 -4.40
N GLU A 13 -13.37 -0.86 -3.22
CA GLU A 13 -12.27 -0.63 -2.28
C GLU A 13 -11.55 -1.91 -1.92
N THR A 14 -10.31 -1.78 -1.49
CA THR A 14 -9.47 -2.90 -1.10
C THR A 14 -8.50 -2.51 0.00
N THR A 15 -8.07 -3.51 0.77
CA THR A 15 -7.05 -3.37 1.80
C THR A 15 -5.79 -4.08 1.35
N ILE A 16 -4.64 -3.45 1.58
CA ILE A 16 -3.33 -3.98 1.18
C ILE A 16 -2.51 -4.22 2.45
N PRO A 17 -2.24 -5.49 2.81
CA PRO A 17 -1.38 -5.78 3.96
C PRO A 17 0.09 -5.73 3.57
N PHE A 18 0.92 -5.21 4.45
CA PHE A 18 2.36 -5.21 4.25
C PHE A 18 3.09 -5.23 5.59
N SER A 19 4.36 -5.62 5.56
CA SER A 19 5.19 -5.58 6.74
C SER A 19 6.50 -4.87 6.46
N VAL A 20 7.09 -4.30 7.49
CA VAL A 20 8.29 -3.49 7.42
C VAL A 20 9.29 -4.01 8.44
N GLY A 21 10.56 -4.05 8.05
CA GLY A 21 11.66 -4.30 8.98
C GLY A 21 11.81 -5.74 9.45
N GLY A 22 11.35 -6.71 8.68
CA GLY A 22 11.47 -8.12 9.03
C GLY A 22 10.42 -8.63 10.02
N SER A 23 9.34 -7.86 10.22
CA SER A 23 8.22 -8.28 11.05
C SER A 23 7.72 -9.69 10.66
N PRO A 24 7.30 -10.56 11.61
CA PRO A 24 7.04 -10.22 13.02
C PRO A 24 8.26 -10.23 13.94
N THR A 25 9.43 -10.60 13.45
CA THR A 25 10.65 -10.70 14.26
C THR A 25 11.43 -9.40 14.17
N CYS A 26 10.96 -8.37 14.87
CA CYS A 26 11.65 -7.08 14.88
C CYS A 26 12.88 -7.13 15.79
N SER A 27 14.05 -6.93 15.21
CA SER A 27 15.32 -6.90 15.95
C SER A 27 15.68 -5.50 16.42
N ASP A 28 15.20 -4.47 15.75
CA ASP A 28 15.49 -3.07 16.09
C ASP A 28 14.17 -2.28 16.07
N LEU A 29 13.57 -2.11 17.23
CA LEU A 29 12.27 -1.44 17.38
C LEU A 29 12.39 0.08 17.25
N GLY A 30 13.58 0.63 17.38
CA GLY A 30 13.79 2.07 17.25
C GLY A 30 14.06 2.53 15.84
N ARG A 31 14.38 1.61 14.95
CA ARG A 31 14.69 1.96 13.57
C ARG A 31 13.46 2.35 12.79
N GLN A 32 13.54 3.44 12.06
CA GLN A 32 12.48 3.88 11.15
C GLN A 32 12.89 3.61 9.71
N TYR A 33 11.91 3.18 8.92
CA TYR A 33 12.05 2.87 7.51
C TYR A 33 11.23 3.85 6.70
N ARG A 34 11.77 4.30 5.58
CA ARG A 34 11.04 5.20 4.67
C ARG A 34 10.22 4.35 3.73
N VAL A 35 8.90 4.52 3.80
CA VAL A 35 7.94 3.64 3.14
C VAL A 35 7.06 4.42 2.18
N SER A 36 6.91 3.88 0.96
CA SER A 36 5.95 4.36 -0.02
C SER A 36 5.18 3.19 -0.58
N LEU A 37 3.89 3.39 -0.82
CA LEU A 37 3.03 2.40 -1.47
C LEU A 37 2.22 3.12 -2.54
N LYS A 38 2.34 2.68 -3.78
CA LYS A 38 1.72 3.37 -4.93
C LYS A 38 1.06 2.37 -5.86
N VAL A 39 -0.02 2.81 -6.49
CA VAL A 39 -0.79 2.03 -7.45
C VAL A 39 -0.56 2.59 -8.85
N TYR A 40 -0.30 1.69 -9.79
CA TYR A 40 -0.05 2.02 -11.20
C TYR A 40 -0.99 1.24 -12.10
N ASN A 41 -1.31 1.82 -13.25
CA ASN A 41 -2.02 1.10 -14.31
C ASN A 41 -1.01 0.30 -15.16
N VAL A 42 -1.51 -0.40 -16.19
CA VAL A 42 -0.65 -1.25 -17.05
C VAL A 42 0.34 -0.42 -17.88
N LEU A 43 0.12 0.87 -18.02
CA LEU A 43 1.05 1.79 -18.69
C LEU A 43 2.09 2.36 -17.72
N ALA A 44 2.15 1.85 -16.51
CA ALA A 44 3.03 2.32 -15.43
C ALA A 44 2.79 3.78 -15.03
N GLN A 45 1.59 4.28 -15.25
CA GLN A 45 1.20 5.62 -14.81
C GLN A 45 0.69 5.54 -13.37
N LEU A 46 1.08 6.51 -12.56
CA LEU A 46 0.63 6.59 -11.17
C LEU A 46 -0.87 6.86 -11.12
N VAL A 47 -1.59 6.00 -10.42
CA VAL A 47 -3.04 6.09 -10.26
C VAL A 47 -3.41 6.63 -8.89
N ALA A 48 -2.79 6.10 -7.85
CA ALA A 48 -3.15 6.43 -6.48
C ALA A 48 -2.00 6.15 -5.51
N THR A 49 -2.08 6.80 -4.36
CA THR A 49 -1.23 6.52 -3.21
C THR A 49 -2.15 6.09 -2.07
N PRO A 50 -2.25 4.77 -1.78
CA PRO A 50 -3.08 4.30 -0.69
C PRO A 50 -2.73 4.95 0.64
N VAL A 51 -3.70 5.04 1.53
CA VAL A 51 -3.51 5.64 2.84
C VAL A 51 -3.22 4.57 3.89
N LEU A 52 -2.39 4.90 4.84
CA LEU A 52 -2.13 4.02 5.98
C LEU A 52 -3.42 3.90 6.80
N GLN A 53 -3.87 2.67 7.00
CA GLN A 53 -5.09 2.40 7.75
C GLN A 53 -4.78 2.10 9.22
N GLY A 54 -3.71 1.31 9.44
CA GLY A 54 -3.29 0.98 10.79
C GLY A 54 -2.15 -0.03 10.77
N GLY A 55 -1.70 -0.44 11.95
CA GLY A 55 -0.62 -1.39 12.06
C GLY A 55 -0.38 -1.84 13.49
N SER A 56 0.63 -2.70 13.66
CA SER A 56 1.02 -3.24 14.96
C SER A 56 1.76 -2.22 15.83
N ALA A 57 2.32 -1.18 15.24
CA ALA A 57 2.93 -0.09 15.96
C ALA A 57 1.91 1.01 16.25
N SER A 58 2.18 1.86 17.24
CA SER A 58 1.31 2.98 17.60
C SER A 58 1.47 4.12 16.59
N VAL A 59 1.06 3.88 15.35
CA VAL A 59 1.15 4.84 14.25
C VAL A 59 -0.26 5.28 13.90
N ALA A 60 -0.48 6.60 13.86
CA ALA A 60 -1.77 7.13 13.45
C ALA A 60 -2.00 6.85 11.97
N GLY A 61 -3.21 6.38 11.64
CA GLY A 61 -3.60 6.13 10.26
C GLY A 61 -4.07 7.39 9.55
N GLY A 62 -4.40 7.24 8.26
CA GLY A 62 -5.00 8.28 7.44
C GLY A 62 -4.05 9.03 6.53
N GLN A 63 -2.73 8.92 6.72
CA GLN A 63 -1.78 9.59 5.84
C GLN A 63 -1.53 8.77 4.57
N PRO A 64 -1.39 9.43 3.41
CA PRO A 64 -0.94 8.75 2.20
C PRO A 64 0.45 8.16 2.41
N LEU A 65 0.66 6.96 1.88
CA LEU A 65 1.94 6.26 2.02
C LEU A 65 2.94 6.78 0.98
N ASN A 66 3.41 7.98 1.21
CA ASN A 66 4.41 8.65 0.39
C ASN A 66 5.56 9.12 1.28
N ASN A 67 6.65 8.37 1.27
CA ASN A 67 7.84 8.65 2.09
C ASN A 67 7.54 8.78 3.59
N VAL A 68 6.70 7.91 4.10
CA VAL A 68 6.31 7.89 5.51
C VAL A 68 7.34 7.07 6.31
N LEU A 69 7.70 7.55 7.48
CA LEU A 69 8.60 6.80 8.37
C LEU A 69 7.79 5.87 9.25
N LEU A 70 8.07 4.57 9.12
CA LEU A 70 7.41 3.51 9.89
C LEU A 70 8.45 2.64 10.58
N THR A 71 8.14 2.23 11.80
CA THR A 71 8.97 1.25 12.53
C THR A 71 8.64 -0.17 12.09
N CYS A 72 9.48 -1.12 12.47
CA CYS A 72 9.22 -2.53 12.23
C CYS A 72 7.83 -2.92 12.74
N GLY A 73 7.05 -3.56 11.87
CA GLY A 73 5.69 -3.96 12.23
C GLY A 73 4.89 -4.43 11.03
N GLN A 74 3.65 -4.80 11.31
CA GLN A 74 2.68 -5.18 10.30
C GLN A 74 1.65 -4.07 10.17
N TYR A 75 1.30 -3.74 8.92
CA TYR A 75 0.45 -2.60 8.59
C TYR A 75 -0.57 -2.98 7.55
N THR A 76 -1.61 -2.17 7.44
CA THR A 76 -2.58 -2.24 6.36
C THR A 76 -2.73 -0.88 5.73
N ALA A 77 -2.91 -0.87 4.41
CA ALA A 77 -3.22 0.33 3.65
C ALA A 77 -4.59 0.17 3.00
N TYR A 78 -5.21 1.28 2.67
CA TYR A 78 -6.55 1.33 2.10
C TYR A 78 -6.53 2.11 0.79
N TRP A 79 -7.20 1.57 -0.23
CA TRP A 79 -7.46 2.27 -1.47
C TRP A 79 -8.94 2.19 -1.82
N ASP A 80 -9.53 3.34 -2.13
CA ASP A 80 -10.94 3.45 -2.44
C ASP A 80 -11.29 3.18 -3.91
N GLY A 81 -10.29 2.79 -4.71
CA GLY A 81 -10.49 2.50 -6.14
C GLY A 81 -10.65 3.74 -7.00
N LYS A 82 -10.19 4.88 -6.52
CA LYS A 82 -10.32 6.14 -7.24
C LYS A 82 -8.97 6.71 -7.64
N TYR A 83 -8.97 7.48 -8.74
CA TYR A 83 -7.80 8.24 -9.14
C TYR A 83 -7.51 9.34 -8.13
N LEU A 84 -6.26 9.45 -7.73
CA LEU A 84 -5.81 10.54 -6.86
C LEU A 84 -6.06 11.91 -7.49
N ALA A 85 -5.85 12.02 -8.81
CA ALA A 85 -5.89 13.30 -9.52
C ALA A 85 -7.28 13.92 -9.60
N ASN A 86 -8.35 13.11 -9.71
CA ASN A 86 -9.68 13.64 -9.99
C ASN A 86 -10.81 13.01 -9.17
N GLY A 87 -10.51 12.05 -8.31
CA GLY A 87 -11.50 11.37 -7.48
C GLY A 87 -12.48 10.47 -8.21
N ARG A 88 -12.27 10.22 -9.50
CA ARG A 88 -13.13 9.31 -10.27
C ARG A 88 -12.73 7.87 -10.02
N GLU A 89 -13.69 6.96 -10.11
CA GLU A 89 -13.42 5.53 -10.02
C GLU A 89 -12.59 5.07 -11.22
N VAL A 90 -11.63 4.17 -10.93
CA VAL A 90 -10.83 3.56 -11.99
C VAL A 90 -11.64 2.57 -12.79
N ALA A 91 -11.23 2.31 -14.03
CA ALA A 91 -11.84 1.30 -14.88
C ALA A 91 -11.52 -0.10 -14.36
N SER A 92 -12.39 -1.07 -14.67
CA SER A 92 -12.09 -2.48 -14.45
C SER A 92 -10.82 -2.87 -15.18
N GLY A 93 -10.00 -3.70 -14.55
CA GLY A 93 -8.76 -4.16 -15.15
C GLY A 93 -7.71 -4.53 -14.12
N VAL A 94 -6.49 -4.72 -14.62
CA VAL A 94 -5.33 -5.09 -13.81
C VAL A 94 -4.57 -3.82 -13.44
N TYR A 95 -4.24 -3.74 -12.15
CA TYR A 95 -3.40 -2.66 -11.61
C TYR A 95 -2.24 -3.30 -10.85
N MET A 96 -1.14 -2.57 -10.76
CA MET A 96 0.01 -2.99 -9.99
C MET A 96 0.17 -2.08 -8.80
N TYR A 97 0.56 -2.65 -7.67
CA TYR A 97 0.91 -1.85 -6.50
C TYR A 97 2.33 -2.18 -6.07
N ARG A 98 3.04 -1.14 -5.72
CA ARG A 98 4.48 -1.20 -5.45
C ARG A 98 4.75 -0.66 -4.06
N LEU A 99 5.30 -1.52 -3.22
CA LEU A 99 5.81 -1.14 -1.90
C LEU A 99 7.30 -0.86 -2.04
N GLU A 100 7.72 0.29 -1.56
CA GLU A 100 9.13 0.65 -1.49
C GLU A 100 9.51 0.92 -0.04
N VAL A 101 10.52 0.20 0.44
CA VAL A 101 11.04 0.35 1.80
C VAL A 101 12.54 0.61 1.68
N ASP A 102 12.97 1.82 2.08
CA ASP A 102 14.36 2.25 2.00
C ASP A 102 14.97 2.01 0.61
N GLY A 103 14.21 2.28 -0.45
CA GLY A 103 14.64 2.14 -1.83
C GLY A 103 14.50 0.76 -2.42
N LYS A 104 14.10 -0.25 -1.65
CA LYS A 104 13.84 -1.61 -2.17
C LYS A 104 12.36 -1.78 -2.46
N ALA A 105 12.04 -2.31 -3.63
CA ALA A 105 10.67 -2.40 -4.10
C ALA A 105 10.19 -3.84 -4.25
N ILE A 106 8.91 -4.04 -3.92
CA ILE A 106 8.16 -5.26 -4.20
C ILE A 106 6.90 -4.85 -4.94
N ILE A 107 6.55 -5.59 -5.99
CA ILE A 107 5.38 -5.28 -6.83
C ILE A 107 4.45 -6.49 -6.85
N ARG A 108 3.15 -6.23 -6.73
CA ARG A 108 2.10 -7.24 -6.90
C ARG A 108 1.00 -6.70 -7.81
N LYS A 109 0.17 -7.61 -8.31
CA LYS A 109 -0.99 -7.28 -9.14
C LYS A 109 -2.27 -7.36 -8.31
N MET A 110 -3.26 -6.57 -8.71
CA MET A 110 -4.61 -6.66 -8.22
C MET A 110 -5.60 -6.42 -9.36
N ILE A 111 -6.84 -6.86 -9.16
CA ILE A 111 -7.88 -6.80 -10.18
C ILE A 111 -9.04 -5.97 -9.65
N VAL A 112 -9.40 -4.94 -10.41
CA VAL A 112 -10.63 -4.17 -10.20
C VAL A 112 -11.70 -4.77 -11.08
N MET A 113 -12.81 -5.14 -10.50
CA MET A 113 -13.92 -5.75 -11.23
C MET A 113 -15.22 -5.06 -10.83
N LYS A 114 -15.75 -4.28 -11.73
CA LYS A 114 -17.02 -3.58 -11.52
C LYS A 114 -18.20 -4.34 -12.08
#